data_9365efb53c8cb1cb637a0e56f2b9fb31
#
_entry.id   9365efb53c8cb1cb637a0e56f2b9fb31
#
_cell.length_a   1.000
_cell.length_b   1.000
_cell.length_c   1.000
_cell.angle_alpha   90.00
_cell.angle_beta   90.00
_cell.angle_gamma   90.00
#
_symmetry.space_group_name_H-M   'P 1'
#
loop_
_entity.id
_entity.type
_entity.pdbx_description
1 polymer ?
#
loop_
_entity_poly.entity_id
_entity_poly.type
_entity_poly.pdbx_seq_one_letter_code
_entity_poly.pdbx_strand_id
1 'polypeptide(L)'
;MAADADVVRRMTNEVFLAGNIDVMDELLADNLVDHDPPPGIPGTKDGWKQLAGMVVGAFTDRKMEFDDYDTTSDGCVVESWAMTGTHSGEAFGLPPSGQEVRLRGMELFRVDGGKVVEHWGVVDMSDVFMKAGPPAG
;
A
#
# COMPACT_ATOMS: atom_id res chain seq x y z
N MET A 1 14.30 -6.54 -12.85
CA MET A 1 15.38 -5.55 -13.10
C MET A 1 15.50 -4.66 -11.87
N ALA A 2 16.70 -4.30 -11.49
CA ALA A 2 16.95 -3.46 -10.30
C ALA A 2 16.20 -2.11 -10.38
N ALA A 3 16.19 -1.49 -11.57
CA ALA A 3 15.50 -0.21 -11.77
C ALA A 3 13.99 -0.31 -11.53
N ASP A 4 13.38 -1.42 -11.86
CA ASP A 4 11.93 -1.63 -11.64
C ASP A 4 11.65 -1.81 -10.15
N ALA A 5 12.50 -2.55 -9.44
CA ALA A 5 12.37 -2.67 -7.99
C ALA A 5 12.56 -1.33 -7.27
N ASP A 6 13.39 -0.44 -7.80
CA ASP A 6 13.59 0.89 -7.23
C ASP A 6 12.32 1.74 -7.28
N VAL A 7 11.49 1.58 -8.32
CA VAL A 7 10.19 2.25 -8.40
C VAL A 7 9.32 1.81 -7.23
N VAL A 8 9.26 0.51 -6.96
CA VAL A 8 8.47 -0.06 -5.86
C VAL A 8 9.04 0.39 -4.50
N ARG A 9 10.36 0.40 -4.33
CA ARG A 9 11.00 0.89 -3.10
C ARG A 9 10.68 2.34 -2.83
N ARG A 10 10.66 3.18 -3.86
CA ARG A 10 10.26 4.58 -3.72
C ARG A 10 8.81 4.71 -3.26
N MET A 11 7.92 3.87 -3.80
CA MET A 11 6.53 3.83 -3.33
C MET A 11 6.48 3.55 -1.83
N THR A 12 7.17 2.52 -1.38
CA THR A 12 7.19 2.15 0.03
C THR A 12 7.77 3.27 0.90
N ASN A 13 8.95 3.74 0.56
CA ASN A 13 9.71 4.67 1.43
C ASN A 13 9.18 6.10 1.37
N GLU A 14 8.88 6.60 0.19
CA GLU A 14 8.50 8.00 0.02
C GLU A 14 7.00 8.23 0.20
N VAL A 15 6.16 7.26 -0.17
CA VAL A 15 4.70 7.39 -0.06
C VAL A 15 4.20 6.81 1.25
N PHE A 16 4.33 5.50 1.45
CA PHE A 16 3.71 4.83 2.58
C PHE A 16 4.41 5.08 3.92
N LEU A 17 5.72 5.22 3.93
CA LEU A 17 6.45 5.55 5.17
C LEU A 17 6.57 7.05 5.39
N ALA A 18 7.03 7.80 4.41
CA ALA A 18 7.23 9.25 4.56
C ALA A 18 5.96 10.08 4.39
N GLY A 19 4.92 9.53 3.76
CA GLY A 19 3.65 10.22 3.59
C GLY A 19 3.60 11.19 2.41
N ASN A 20 4.55 11.11 1.48
CA ASN A 20 4.60 12.00 0.33
C ASN A 20 3.77 11.45 -0.84
N ILE A 21 2.46 11.70 -0.81
CA ILE A 21 1.51 11.18 -1.79
C ILE A 21 1.79 11.70 -3.21
N ASP A 22 2.29 12.92 -3.34
CA ASP A 22 2.53 13.54 -4.66
C ASP A 22 3.59 12.79 -5.47
N VAL A 23 4.48 12.03 -4.84
CA VAL A 23 5.46 11.20 -5.53
C VAL A 23 4.77 10.13 -6.40
N MET A 24 3.55 9.75 -6.08
CA MET A 24 2.78 8.78 -6.87
C MET A 24 2.53 9.27 -8.30
N ASP A 25 2.46 10.58 -8.53
CA ASP A 25 2.31 11.13 -9.87
C ASP A 25 3.50 10.81 -10.78
N GLU A 26 4.67 10.66 -10.18
CA GLU A 26 5.90 10.26 -10.88
C GLU A 26 5.98 8.76 -11.09
N LEU A 27 5.52 7.98 -10.12
CA LEU A 27 5.74 6.52 -10.06
C LEU A 27 4.62 5.70 -10.68
N LEU A 28 3.42 6.26 -10.84
CA LEU A 28 2.26 5.54 -11.39
C LEU A 28 1.93 6.04 -12.80
N ALA A 29 1.65 5.11 -13.69
CA ALA A 29 1.16 5.44 -15.03
C ALA A 29 -0.27 5.98 -14.96
N ASP A 30 -0.60 6.94 -15.84
CA ASP A 30 -1.94 7.51 -15.87
C ASP A 30 -3.03 6.48 -16.16
N ASN A 31 -2.69 5.44 -16.92
CA ASN A 31 -3.60 4.35 -17.28
C ASN A 31 -3.41 3.10 -16.42
N LEU A 32 -2.83 3.24 -15.23
CA LEU A 32 -2.62 2.13 -14.31
C LEU A 32 -3.92 1.36 -14.07
N VAL A 33 -3.81 0.03 -14.03
CA VAL A 33 -4.90 -0.86 -13.63
C VAL A 33 -4.50 -1.58 -12.36
N ASP A 34 -5.26 -1.36 -11.30
CA ASP A 34 -5.15 -2.14 -10.06
C ASP A 34 -6.23 -3.21 -10.11
N HIS A 35 -5.80 -4.48 -10.10
CA HIS A 35 -6.71 -5.62 -10.21
C HIS A 35 -7.35 -5.99 -8.86
N ASP A 36 -6.81 -5.52 -7.76
CA ASP A 36 -7.25 -5.87 -6.41
C ASP A 36 -7.49 -4.63 -5.54
N PRO A 37 -8.28 -3.64 -6.01
CA PRO A 37 -8.55 -2.47 -5.18
C PRO A 37 -9.43 -2.86 -3.99
N PRO A 38 -9.27 -2.20 -2.83
CA PRO A 38 -10.20 -2.40 -1.71
C PRO A 38 -11.62 -1.99 -2.09
N PRO A 39 -12.63 -2.53 -1.40
CA PRO A 39 -14.03 -2.15 -1.66
C PRO A 39 -14.23 -0.64 -1.57
N GLY A 40 -14.88 -0.07 -2.58
CA GLY A 40 -15.16 1.35 -2.65
C GLY A 40 -14.04 2.20 -3.22
N ILE A 41 -12.89 1.60 -3.54
CA ILE A 41 -11.76 2.30 -4.15
C ILE A 41 -11.67 1.91 -5.63
N PRO A 42 -11.60 2.88 -6.57
CA PRO A 42 -11.42 2.54 -7.98
C PRO A 42 -10.06 1.88 -8.25
N GLY A 43 -10.02 0.97 -9.21
CA GLY A 43 -8.78 0.28 -9.63
C GLY A 43 -7.94 1.12 -10.58
N THR A 44 -7.72 2.39 -10.26
CA THR A 44 -7.05 3.39 -11.08
C THR A 44 -5.94 4.08 -10.30
N LYS A 45 -5.13 4.89 -10.99
CA LYS A 45 -4.12 5.74 -10.36
C LYS A 45 -4.73 6.61 -9.26
N ASP A 46 -5.85 7.28 -9.55
CA ASP A 46 -6.51 8.15 -8.57
C ASP A 46 -7.02 7.34 -7.37
N GLY A 47 -7.54 6.15 -7.61
CA GLY A 47 -7.96 5.26 -6.54
C GLY A 47 -6.79 4.86 -5.64
N TRP A 48 -5.65 4.56 -6.22
CA TRP A 48 -4.44 4.21 -5.45
C TRP A 48 -3.91 5.39 -4.64
N LYS A 49 -3.95 6.59 -5.19
CA LYS A 49 -3.60 7.81 -4.44
C LYS A 49 -4.55 8.02 -3.27
N GLN A 50 -5.84 7.78 -3.47
CA GLN A 50 -6.85 7.85 -2.42
C GLN A 50 -6.58 6.83 -1.31
N LEU A 51 -6.25 5.60 -1.68
CA LEU A 51 -5.90 4.54 -0.73
C LEU A 51 -4.66 4.93 0.09
N ALA A 52 -3.61 5.40 -0.58
CA ALA A 52 -2.39 5.83 0.10
C ALA A 52 -2.65 6.96 1.10
N GLY A 53 -3.46 7.94 0.72
CA GLY A 53 -3.86 9.02 1.62
C GLY A 53 -4.60 8.52 2.85
N MET A 54 -5.47 7.53 2.67
CA MET A 54 -6.20 6.91 3.77
C MET A 54 -5.26 6.16 4.72
N VAL A 55 -4.34 5.37 4.18
CA VAL A 55 -3.37 4.62 5.00
C VAL A 55 -2.48 5.58 5.80
N VAL A 56 -1.96 6.60 5.16
CA VAL A 56 -1.10 7.60 5.82
C VAL A 56 -1.88 8.35 6.92
N GLY A 57 -3.15 8.67 6.68
CA GLY A 57 -3.99 9.37 7.66
C GLY A 57 -4.49 8.48 8.79
N ALA A 58 -4.64 7.17 8.54
CA ALA A 58 -5.19 6.24 9.53
C ALA A 58 -4.13 5.66 10.46
N PHE A 59 -2.88 5.54 10.01
CA PHE A 59 -1.82 4.90 10.78
C PHE A 59 -0.64 5.86 10.92
N THR A 60 -0.29 6.15 12.17
CA THR A 60 0.86 7.01 12.52
C THR A 60 2.04 6.15 12.98
N ASP A 61 3.23 6.73 13.02
CA ASP A 61 4.47 6.03 13.43
C ASP A 61 4.69 4.74 12.63
N ARG A 62 4.42 4.79 11.34
CA ARG A 62 4.58 3.64 10.45
C ARG A 62 6.04 3.24 10.36
N LYS A 63 6.29 1.94 10.55
CA LYS A 63 7.63 1.33 10.45
C LYS A 63 7.53 0.05 9.66
N MET A 64 8.51 -0.16 8.78
CA MET A 64 8.63 -1.43 8.08
C MET A 64 9.30 -2.44 9.01
N GLU A 65 8.62 -3.56 9.27
CA GLU A 65 9.16 -4.69 10.02
C GLU A 65 10.08 -5.52 9.12
N PHE A 66 9.61 -5.77 7.89
CA PHE A 66 10.44 -6.29 6.80
C PHE A 66 9.88 -5.84 5.46
N ASP A 67 10.73 -5.86 4.44
CA ASP A 67 10.38 -5.45 3.09
C ASP A 67 11.34 -6.14 2.10
N ASP A 68 10.85 -7.19 1.44
CA ASP A 68 11.64 -8.00 0.51
C ASP A 68 11.11 -7.88 -0.91
N TYR A 69 12.03 -7.83 -1.87
CA TYR A 69 11.71 -7.67 -3.29
C TYR A 69 12.34 -8.78 -4.11
N ASP A 70 11.63 -9.21 -5.14
CA ASP A 70 12.16 -10.12 -6.14
C ASP A 70 11.56 -9.77 -7.51
N THR A 71 12.11 -10.32 -8.56
CA THR A 71 11.63 -10.13 -9.93
C THR A 71 11.18 -11.45 -10.50
N THR A 72 9.98 -11.46 -11.09
CA THR A 72 9.46 -12.67 -11.74
C THR A 72 10.12 -12.86 -13.10
N SER A 73 9.95 -14.08 -13.68
CA SER A 73 10.51 -14.42 -15.00
C SER A 73 9.93 -13.57 -16.13
N ASP A 74 8.74 -12.98 -15.96
CA ASP A 74 8.12 -12.11 -16.95
C ASP A 74 8.33 -10.61 -16.64
N GLY A 75 9.23 -10.27 -15.71
CA GLY A 75 9.65 -8.90 -15.47
C GLY A 75 8.79 -8.09 -14.50
N CYS A 76 7.92 -8.73 -13.74
CA CYS A 76 7.19 -8.07 -12.66
C CYS A 76 8.02 -8.02 -11.39
N VAL A 77 7.72 -7.05 -10.51
CA VAL A 77 8.33 -6.94 -9.18
C VAL A 77 7.38 -7.53 -8.16
N VAL A 78 7.85 -8.48 -7.37
CA VAL A 78 7.12 -9.03 -6.22
C VAL A 78 7.64 -8.35 -4.96
N GLU A 79 6.73 -7.87 -4.12
CA GLU A 79 7.06 -7.31 -2.82
C GLU A 79 6.34 -8.11 -1.74
N SER A 80 7.07 -8.53 -0.71
CA SER A 80 6.52 -9.09 0.52
C SER A 80 6.91 -8.16 1.65
N TRP A 81 5.93 -7.67 2.40
CA TRP A 81 6.19 -6.65 3.43
C TRP A 81 5.36 -6.88 4.69
N ALA A 82 5.85 -6.32 5.78
CA ALA A 82 5.07 -6.16 7.00
C ALA A 82 5.37 -4.80 7.60
N MET A 83 4.34 -4.12 8.05
CA MET A 83 4.42 -2.77 8.59
C MET A 83 3.69 -2.71 9.93
N THR A 84 4.25 -2.00 10.89
CA THR A 84 3.57 -1.63 12.12
C THR A 84 3.23 -0.14 12.10
N GLY A 85 2.17 0.23 12.81
CA GLY A 85 1.77 1.61 12.98
C GLY A 85 0.71 1.72 14.06
N THR A 86 0.43 2.93 14.50
CA THR A 86 -0.63 3.18 15.47
C THR A 86 -1.91 3.54 14.72
N HIS A 87 -2.99 2.79 14.97
CA HIS A 87 -4.29 3.04 14.36
C HIS A 87 -4.95 4.25 15.03
N SER A 88 -4.65 5.44 14.55
CA SER A 88 -5.05 6.72 15.14
C SER A 88 -6.14 7.45 14.36
N GLY A 89 -6.46 7.01 13.13
CA GLY A 89 -7.52 7.59 12.30
C GLY A 89 -8.44 6.51 11.75
N GLU A 90 -9.60 6.93 11.25
CA GLU A 90 -10.56 6.00 10.65
C GLU A 90 -9.97 5.32 9.41
N ALA A 91 -10.15 4.01 9.29
CA ALA A 91 -9.75 3.23 8.14
C ALA A 91 -10.83 2.21 7.80
N PHE A 92 -11.27 2.20 6.54
CA PHE A 92 -12.25 1.23 6.01
C PHE A 92 -13.54 1.15 6.85
N GLY A 93 -14.02 2.29 7.35
CA GLY A 93 -15.21 2.35 8.20
C GLY A 93 -14.97 1.94 9.65
N LEU A 94 -13.74 1.62 10.03
CA LEU A 94 -13.40 1.24 11.40
C LEU A 94 -12.92 2.45 12.19
N PRO A 95 -13.43 2.65 13.41
CA PRO A 95 -12.93 3.73 14.27
C PRO A 95 -11.50 3.45 14.72
N PRO A 96 -10.72 4.48 15.05
CA PRO A 96 -9.36 4.28 15.52
C PRO A 96 -9.34 3.55 16.85
N SER A 97 -8.49 2.51 16.95
CA SER A 97 -8.32 1.76 18.20
C SER A 97 -7.30 2.43 19.14
N GLY A 98 -6.45 3.30 18.61
CA GLY A 98 -5.34 3.88 19.36
C GLY A 98 -4.21 2.90 19.67
N GLN A 99 -4.28 1.68 19.14
CA GLN A 99 -3.30 0.63 19.41
C GLN A 99 -2.32 0.46 18.25
N GLU A 100 -1.14 -0.08 18.57
CA GLU A 100 -0.22 -0.52 17.54
C GLU A 100 -0.83 -1.72 16.82
N VAL A 101 -0.78 -1.69 15.50
CA VAL A 101 -1.30 -2.75 14.64
C VAL A 101 -0.24 -3.18 13.65
N ARG A 102 -0.36 -4.40 13.16
CA ARG A 102 0.53 -4.98 12.16
C ARG A 102 -0.26 -5.26 10.89
N LEU A 103 0.25 -4.75 9.79
CA LEU A 103 -0.27 -5.01 8.44
C LEU A 103 0.76 -5.85 7.70
N ARG A 104 0.30 -6.82 6.92
CA ARG A 104 1.18 -7.65 6.10
C ARG A 104 0.60 -7.78 4.70
N GLY A 105 1.45 -7.65 3.70
CA GLY A 105 1.02 -7.74 2.31
C GLY A 105 1.99 -8.48 1.43
N MET A 106 1.45 -8.94 0.29
CA MET A 106 2.21 -9.43 -0.84
C MET A 106 1.64 -8.77 -2.08
N GLU A 107 2.52 -8.23 -2.90
CA GLU A 107 2.11 -7.43 -4.05
C GLU A 107 2.95 -7.76 -5.27
N LEU A 108 2.31 -7.63 -6.42
CA LEU A 108 2.94 -7.83 -7.72
C LEU A 108 2.75 -6.56 -8.52
N PHE A 109 3.84 -6.03 -9.05
CA PHE A 109 3.82 -4.79 -9.83
C PHE A 109 4.41 -5.06 -11.20
N ARG A 110 3.69 -4.65 -12.25
CA ARG A 110 4.27 -4.54 -13.58
C ARG A 110 4.75 -3.11 -13.77
N VAL A 111 6.03 -2.95 -14.07
CA VAL A 111 6.65 -1.64 -14.26
C VAL A 111 7.08 -1.52 -15.72
N ASP A 112 6.74 -0.40 -16.34
CA ASP A 112 7.10 -0.09 -17.71
C ASP A 112 7.44 1.41 -17.81
N GLY A 113 8.58 1.70 -18.41
CA GLY A 113 9.03 3.09 -18.56
C GLY A 113 9.23 3.84 -17.24
N GLY A 114 9.60 3.13 -16.18
CA GLY A 114 9.80 3.72 -14.86
C GLY A 114 8.54 4.00 -14.08
N LYS A 115 7.39 3.46 -14.53
CA LYS A 115 6.09 3.65 -13.87
C LYS A 115 5.38 2.32 -13.68
N VAL A 116 4.62 2.21 -12.59
CA VAL A 116 3.75 1.06 -12.37
C VAL A 116 2.57 1.16 -13.32
N VAL A 117 2.36 0.13 -14.13
CA VAL A 117 1.24 0.05 -15.09
C VAL A 117 0.15 -0.91 -14.66
N GLU A 118 0.49 -1.93 -13.87
CA GLU A 118 -0.47 -2.89 -13.31
C GLU A 118 -0.06 -3.28 -11.91
N HIS A 119 -1.03 -3.60 -11.08
CA HIS A 119 -0.83 -4.02 -9.70
C HIS A 119 -1.82 -5.11 -9.33
N TRP A 120 -1.32 -6.12 -8.61
CA TRP A 120 -2.11 -7.16 -7.94
C TRP A 120 -1.61 -7.25 -6.51
N GLY A 121 -2.49 -7.53 -5.57
CA GLY A 121 -1.99 -7.69 -4.20
C GLY A 121 -3.06 -8.06 -3.21
N VAL A 122 -2.59 -8.53 -2.06
CA VAL A 122 -3.43 -8.81 -0.91
C VAL A 122 -2.76 -8.23 0.33
N VAL A 123 -3.58 -7.69 1.21
CA VAL A 123 -3.11 -7.17 2.50
C VAL A 123 -3.93 -7.83 3.60
N ASP A 124 -3.23 -8.41 4.57
CA ASP A 124 -3.86 -8.95 5.77
C ASP A 124 -4.02 -7.82 6.78
N MET A 125 -5.26 -7.44 7.03
CA MET A 125 -5.64 -6.40 7.98
C MET A 125 -6.32 -6.99 9.23
N SER A 126 -6.19 -8.29 9.47
CA SER A 126 -6.89 -8.95 10.59
C SER A 126 -6.56 -8.32 11.94
N ASP A 127 -5.33 -7.89 12.15
CA ASP A 127 -4.91 -7.24 13.40
C ASP A 127 -5.66 -5.92 13.63
N VAL A 128 -5.88 -5.15 12.57
CA VAL A 128 -6.67 -3.91 12.62
C VAL A 128 -8.11 -4.19 13.03
N PHE A 129 -8.74 -5.17 12.36
CA PHE A 129 -10.13 -5.53 12.64
C PHE A 129 -10.31 -6.06 14.06
N MET A 130 -9.39 -6.91 14.52
CA MET A 130 -9.47 -7.48 15.87
C MET A 130 -9.35 -6.43 16.96
N LYS A 131 -8.47 -5.45 16.78
CA LYS A 131 -8.22 -4.41 17.78
C LYS A 131 -9.24 -3.28 17.73
N ALA A 132 -9.78 -2.96 16.55
CA ALA A 132 -10.82 -1.95 16.42
C ALA A 132 -12.19 -2.45 16.88
N GLY A 133 -12.37 -3.77 16.94
CA GLY A 133 -13.66 -4.38 17.25
C GLY A 133 -14.61 -4.31 16.06
N PRO A 134 -15.85 -4.80 16.20
CA PRO A 134 -16.83 -4.75 15.11
C PRO A 134 -17.19 -3.30 14.79
N PRO A 135 -17.50 -3.00 13.50
CA PRO A 135 -17.99 -1.68 13.14
C PRO A 135 -19.24 -1.32 13.93
N ALA A 136 -19.34 -0.08 14.37
CA ALA A 136 -20.54 0.42 15.04
C ALA A 136 -21.70 0.48 14.01
N GLY A 137 -22.80 -0.14 14.33
CA GLY A 137 -23.95 -0.06 13.41
C GLY A 137 -24.81 -1.21 13.39
#